data_e5925e36d29f1d0e509bb308f3d65f84
#
_entry.id   e5925e36d29f1d0e509bb308f3d65f84
#
_cell.length_a   1.000
_cell.length_b   1.000
_cell.length_c   1.000
_cell.angle_alpha   90.00
_cell.angle_beta   90.00
_cell.angle_gamma   90.00
#
_symmetry.space_group_name_H-M   'P 1'
#
loop_
_entity.id
_entity.type
_entity.pdbx_description
1 polymer ?
#
loop_
_entity_poly.entity_id
_entity_poly.type
_entity_poly.pdbx_seq_one_letter_code
_entity_poly.pdbx_strand_id
1 'polypeptide(L)'
;MRPVVSEGRKKKEMPMTRFIQQSACEGRRPHGVVPDRLRSRPRLLSRLLEDRGALRLVVAPPGFGKATLAFEYASVMFQFEHVFWLRGSSPCFLRDLDAGVLAEAVLEADEHAALMVVTDLPLLTDDRAEAFAEVVERLADANCEVIATTTRADAPMELFGRRVVIGAAEMLVAREDLEEEPEGVTDRRPLGLAERIAALRWGSATPIQLVLGASRAGCTPEEELALWAMTVLGRGTIDDVRALLGARRAEKAWDALAARCPLVGISAGEESFAALSVSLGEVRDHGRARLQALAETCGFAGREEAMEVLAERLMERGECGRAVSAMTLLARRRAHGRWLAANGWAALWGGAAVEVCELYDSATRTQMAARADINAMIAWAWAQRGDRARADQFAQRSLVSERSTPRTVLSAALAAWEVGNAATRRAMEETVASCLAELDGA
;
A
#
# COMPACT_ATOMS: atom_id res chain seq x y z
N MET A 1 -30.76 -70.69 3.95
CA MET A 1 -29.87 -69.57 4.31
C MET A 1 -29.97 -68.53 3.21
N ARG A 2 -30.62 -67.40 3.46
CA ARG A 2 -30.70 -66.25 2.54
C ARG A 2 -29.72 -65.18 3.08
N PRO A 3 -28.92 -64.49 2.22
CA PRO A 3 -28.08 -63.44 2.69
C PRO A 3 -28.90 -62.17 2.97
N VAL A 4 -28.60 -61.56 4.15
CA VAL A 4 -29.15 -60.30 4.56
C VAL A 4 -28.50 -59.20 3.76
N VAL A 5 -29.25 -58.49 2.92
CA VAL A 5 -28.83 -57.30 2.20
C VAL A 5 -28.86 -56.15 3.23
N SER A 6 -27.68 -55.63 3.53
CA SER A 6 -27.55 -54.40 4.33
C SER A 6 -28.03 -53.21 3.50
N GLU A 7 -29.14 -52.63 3.87
CA GLU A 7 -29.61 -51.33 3.38
C GLU A 7 -28.58 -50.25 3.69
N GLY A 8 -27.92 -49.78 2.65
CA GLY A 8 -27.05 -48.64 2.75
C GLY A 8 -27.86 -47.37 3.14
N ARG A 9 -27.57 -46.82 4.31
CA ARG A 9 -28.05 -45.51 4.70
C ARG A 9 -27.62 -44.49 3.63
N LYS A 10 -28.54 -44.09 2.78
CA LYS A 10 -28.41 -42.87 1.98
C LYS A 10 -28.24 -41.70 2.93
N LYS A 11 -27.03 -41.17 3.05
CA LYS A 11 -26.80 -39.87 3.66
C LYS A 11 -27.67 -38.87 2.93
N LYS A 12 -28.63 -38.30 3.65
CA LYS A 12 -29.45 -37.19 3.19
C LYS A 12 -28.48 -36.03 2.95
N GLU A 13 -28.12 -35.76 1.71
CA GLU A 13 -27.38 -34.55 1.33
C GLU A 13 -28.22 -33.36 1.76
N MET A 14 -27.72 -32.59 2.70
CA MET A 14 -28.43 -31.41 3.18
C MET A 14 -28.46 -30.35 2.05
N PRO A 15 -29.56 -29.62 1.89
CA PRO A 15 -29.77 -28.70 0.77
C PRO A 15 -28.72 -27.56 0.72
N MET A 16 -28.06 -27.27 1.83
CA MET A 16 -27.04 -26.22 1.93
C MET A 16 -25.69 -26.60 1.32
N THR A 17 -25.29 -27.88 1.34
CA THR A 17 -24.09 -28.33 0.63
C THR A 17 -24.20 -28.04 -0.87
N ARG A 18 -25.40 -28.02 -1.43
CA ARG A 18 -25.67 -27.59 -2.81
C ARG A 18 -25.50 -26.06 -3.01
N PHE A 19 -25.86 -25.27 -2.00
CA PHE A 19 -25.78 -23.82 -2.07
C PHE A 19 -24.32 -23.35 -2.09
N ILE A 20 -23.49 -23.92 -1.23
CA ILE A 20 -22.04 -23.61 -1.17
C ILE A 20 -21.30 -24.09 -2.43
N GLN A 21 -21.68 -25.22 -3.02
CA GLN A 21 -21.14 -25.70 -4.31
C GLN A 21 -21.52 -24.80 -5.49
N GLN A 22 -22.63 -24.05 -5.41
CA GLN A 22 -23.08 -23.11 -6.44
C GLN A 22 -22.66 -21.66 -6.16
N SER A 23 -22.25 -21.33 -4.92
CA SER A 23 -21.82 -20.00 -4.50
C SER A 23 -20.34 -19.76 -4.79
N ALA A 24 -19.57 -19.30 -3.87
CA ALA A 24 -18.16 -18.97 -4.03
C ALA A 24 -17.23 -20.19 -3.91
N CYS A 25 -17.77 -21.31 -3.45
CA CYS A 25 -16.98 -22.46 -3.03
C CYS A 25 -17.00 -23.57 -4.08
N GLU A 26 -15.93 -23.76 -4.81
CA GLU A 26 -15.71 -25.01 -5.54
C GLU A 26 -15.23 -26.14 -4.60
N GLY A 27 -15.51 -26.05 -3.32
CA GLY A 27 -15.30 -27.10 -2.35
C GLY A 27 -13.83 -27.22 -1.85
N ARG A 28 -13.53 -28.33 -1.22
CA ARG A 28 -12.33 -28.64 -0.43
C ARG A 28 -11.01 -28.77 -1.21
N ARG A 29 -10.90 -28.21 -2.41
CA ARG A 29 -9.69 -28.29 -3.23
C ARG A 29 -9.18 -26.92 -3.61
N PRO A 30 -7.86 -26.69 -3.54
CA PRO A 30 -7.26 -25.44 -3.97
C PRO A 30 -7.51 -25.21 -5.46
N HIS A 31 -7.82 -23.94 -5.81
CA HIS A 31 -7.90 -23.51 -7.18
C HIS A 31 -6.50 -23.40 -7.77
N GLY A 32 -6.27 -24.01 -8.90
CA GLY A 32 -5.01 -23.94 -9.64
C GLY A 32 -4.22 -25.24 -9.65
N VAL A 33 -3.17 -25.24 -10.43
CA VAL A 33 -2.24 -26.37 -10.50
C VAL A 33 -1.38 -26.34 -9.24
N VAL A 34 -1.61 -27.29 -8.35
CA VAL A 34 -0.70 -27.53 -7.23
C VAL A 34 0.61 -28.02 -7.84
N PRO A 35 1.74 -27.38 -7.59
CA PRO A 35 3.03 -27.89 -8.05
C PRO A 35 3.26 -29.29 -7.47
N ASP A 36 3.66 -30.27 -8.29
CA ASP A 36 3.98 -31.63 -7.83
C ASP A 36 5.06 -31.66 -6.74
N ARG A 37 5.82 -30.57 -6.64
CA ARG A 37 6.79 -30.32 -5.57
C ARG A 37 6.65 -28.88 -5.11
N LEU A 38 6.20 -28.73 -3.88
CA LEU A 38 6.21 -27.45 -3.17
C LEU A 38 7.61 -27.24 -2.60
N ARG A 39 8.19 -26.08 -2.87
CA ARG A 39 9.36 -25.64 -2.12
C ARG A 39 8.87 -25.05 -0.81
N SER A 40 9.23 -25.68 0.29
CA SER A 40 8.88 -25.20 1.63
C SER A 40 9.53 -23.85 1.91
N ARG A 41 8.80 -23.02 2.66
CA ARG A 41 9.25 -21.69 3.07
C ARG A 41 9.11 -21.54 4.59
N PRO A 42 9.93 -22.24 5.38
CA PRO A 42 9.81 -22.33 6.85
C PRO A 42 9.77 -20.96 7.53
N ARG A 43 10.54 -19.99 7.04
CA ARG A 43 10.57 -18.62 7.54
C ARG A 43 9.20 -17.94 7.43
N LEU A 44 8.52 -18.09 6.30
CA LEU A 44 7.18 -17.50 6.09
C LEU A 44 6.11 -18.29 6.84
N LEU A 45 6.24 -19.61 6.92
CA LEU A 45 5.34 -20.42 7.75
C LEU A 45 5.45 -20.02 9.22
N SER A 46 6.66 -19.88 9.75
CA SER A 46 6.87 -19.39 11.12
C SER A 46 6.22 -18.05 11.35
N ARG A 47 6.34 -17.13 10.38
CA ARG A 47 5.70 -15.82 10.45
C ARG A 47 4.16 -15.91 10.47
N LEU A 48 3.56 -16.82 9.68
CA LEU A 48 2.12 -17.07 9.70
C LEU A 48 1.64 -17.68 11.02
N LEU A 49 2.52 -18.33 11.80
CA LEU A 49 2.19 -18.96 13.07
C LEU A 49 2.29 -18.02 14.27
N GLU A 50 2.87 -16.83 14.13
CA GLU A 50 3.13 -15.91 15.25
C GLU A 50 1.87 -15.48 16.00
N ASP A 51 0.75 -15.34 15.31
CA ASP A 51 -0.51 -14.91 15.92
C ASP A 51 -1.68 -15.76 15.42
N ARG A 52 -1.98 -16.85 16.10
CA ARG A 52 -3.16 -17.67 15.85
C ARG A 52 -4.43 -16.93 16.24
N GLY A 53 -5.42 -16.93 15.37
CA GLY A 53 -6.68 -16.21 15.55
C GLY A 53 -6.69 -14.79 14.95
N ALA A 54 -5.60 -14.40 14.26
CA ALA A 54 -5.56 -13.19 13.47
C ALA A 54 -5.85 -13.48 11.99
N LEU A 55 -6.33 -12.47 11.26
CA LEU A 55 -6.34 -12.52 9.81
C LEU A 55 -4.88 -12.60 9.30
N ARG A 56 -4.59 -13.57 8.47
CA ARG A 56 -3.32 -13.69 7.75
C ARG A 56 -3.48 -13.14 6.35
N LEU A 57 -2.81 -12.05 6.04
CA LEU A 57 -2.90 -11.39 4.76
C LEU A 57 -1.55 -11.47 4.02
N VAL A 58 -1.55 -12.11 2.86
CA VAL A 58 -0.36 -12.21 2.01
C VAL A 58 -0.52 -11.27 0.81
N VAL A 59 0.27 -10.19 0.80
CA VAL A 59 0.17 -9.10 -0.16
C VAL A 59 1.41 -9.06 -1.04
N ALA A 60 1.29 -9.49 -2.29
CA ALA A 60 2.41 -9.44 -3.24
C ALA A 60 1.90 -9.45 -4.69
N PRO A 61 2.71 -8.97 -5.65
CA PRO A 61 2.40 -9.05 -7.07
C PRO A 61 2.10 -10.49 -7.55
N PRO A 62 1.48 -10.69 -8.73
CA PRO A 62 1.32 -12.01 -9.32
C PRO A 62 2.66 -12.73 -9.47
N GLY A 63 2.67 -14.05 -9.33
CA GLY A 63 3.89 -14.87 -9.49
C GLY A 63 4.80 -14.95 -8.27
N PHE A 64 4.48 -14.28 -7.17
CA PHE A 64 5.27 -14.34 -5.92
C PHE A 64 5.00 -15.59 -5.07
N GLY A 65 4.10 -16.47 -5.49
CA GLY A 65 3.82 -17.70 -4.77
C GLY A 65 2.86 -17.54 -3.59
N LYS A 66 2.01 -16.51 -3.56
CA LYS A 66 1.02 -16.27 -2.50
C LYS A 66 0.10 -17.48 -2.25
N ALA A 67 -0.54 -17.96 -3.32
CA ALA A 67 -1.42 -19.14 -3.24
C ALA A 67 -0.64 -20.40 -2.85
N THR A 68 0.62 -20.53 -3.30
CA THR A 68 1.51 -21.62 -2.91
C THR A 68 1.81 -21.59 -1.41
N LEU A 69 2.07 -20.40 -0.82
CA LEU A 69 2.28 -20.26 0.61
C LEU A 69 1.02 -20.60 1.42
N ALA A 70 -0.15 -20.13 0.97
CA ALA A 70 -1.42 -20.50 1.61
C ALA A 70 -1.69 -22.01 1.51
N PHE A 71 -1.34 -22.63 0.39
CA PHE A 71 -1.43 -24.07 0.22
C PHE A 71 -0.47 -24.82 1.16
N GLU A 72 0.78 -24.38 1.27
CA GLU A 72 1.77 -24.94 2.18
C GLU A 72 1.29 -24.85 3.64
N TYR A 73 0.75 -23.68 4.04
CA TYR A 73 0.19 -23.48 5.36
C TYR A 73 -0.97 -24.44 5.66
N ALA A 74 -1.92 -24.56 4.73
CA ALA A 74 -3.05 -25.48 4.86
C ALA A 74 -2.60 -26.96 4.94
N SER A 75 -1.57 -27.33 4.17
CA SER A 75 -1.00 -28.69 4.17
C SER A 75 -0.33 -29.04 5.51
N VAL A 76 0.52 -28.14 5.97
CA VAL A 76 1.35 -28.38 7.17
C VAL A 76 0.51 -28.33 8.44
N MET A 77 -0.42 -27.38 8.52
CA MET A 77 -1.18 -27.14 9.75
C MET A 77 -2.46 -27.97 9.86
N PHE A 78 -3.10 -28.25 8.75
CA PHE A 78 -4.44 -28.85 8.73
C PHE A 78 -4.51 -30.13 7.90
N GLN A 79 -3.44 -30.56 7.25
CA GLN A 79 -3.40 -31.72 6.35
C GLN A 79 -4.56 -31.68 5.30
N PHE A 80 -5.00 -30.48 4.96
CA PHE A 80 -6.19 -30.20 4.13
C PHE A 80 -7.52 -30.67 4.72
N GLU A 81 -7.55 -31.09 5.96
CA GLU A 81 -8.81 -31.40 6.65
C GLU A 81 -9.47 -30.10 7.14
N HIS A 82 -10.80 -30.02 6.97
CA HIS A 82 -11.57 -28.85 7.41
C HIS A 82 -11.10 -27.50 6.83
N VAL A 83 -10.57 -27.52 5.59
CA VAL A 83 -10.07 -26.33 4.89
C VAL A 83 -11.01 -25.94 3.76
N PHE A 84 -11.45 -24.67 3.76
CA PHE A 84 -12.28 -24.08 2.72
C PHE A 84 -11.47 -23.19 1.82
N TRP A 85 -11.63 -23.40 0.50
CA TRP A 85 -10.96 -22.60 -0.52
C TRP A 85 -11.99 -21.76 -1.25
N LEU A 86 -11.80 -20.44 -1.18
CA LEU A 86 -12.63 -19.44 -1.84
C LEU A 86 -11.78 -18.62 -2.80
N ARG A 87 -12.39 -18.23 -3.91
CA ARG A 87 -11.79 -17.26 -4.81
C ARG A 87 -12.42 -15.90 -4.59
N GLY A 88 -11.68 -14.95 -4.01
CA GLY A 88 -12.16 -13.63 -3.68
C GLY A 88 -12.62 -12.81 -4.89
N SER A 89 -12.05 -13.06 -6.09
CA SER A 89 -12.48 -12.44 -7.34
C SER A 89 -13.77 -13.07 -7.93
N SER A 90 -14.32 -14.10 -7.30
CA SER A 90 -15.57 -14.72 -7.76
C SER A 90 -16.78 -13.81 -7.48
N PRO A 91 -17.68 -13.57 -8.45
CA PRO A 91 -18.92 -12.84 -8.21
C PRO A 91 -19.78 -13.45 -7.10
N CYS A 92 -19.71 -14.77 -6.91
CA CYS A 92 -20.42 -15.45 -5.82
C CYS A 92 -19.86 -15.07 -4.45
N PHE A 93 -18.54 -15.02 -4.30
CA PHE A 93 -17.89 -14.56 -3.05
C PHE A 93 -18.37 -13.16 -2.64
N LEU A 94 -18.32 -12.22 -3.59
CA LEU A 94 -18.74 -10.84 -3.33
C LEU A 94 -20.23 -10.75 -2.99
N ARG A 95 -21.07 -11.50 -3.68
CA ARG A 95 -22.52 -11.55 -3.38
C ARG A 95 -22.78 -12.10 -1.98
N ASP A 96 -22.10 -13.18 -1.60
CA ASP A 96 -22.31 -13.84 -0.31
C ASP A 96 -21.72 -13.01 0.85
N LEU A 97 -20.66 -12.25 0.56
CA LEU A 97 -20.11 -11.23 1.45
C LEU A 97 -21.09 -10.06 1.64
N ASP A 98 -21.62 -9.50 0.54
CA ASP A 98 -22.59 -8.40 0.55
C ASP A 98 -23.92 -8.81 1.25
N ALA A 99 -24.27 -10.08 1.21
CA ALA A 99 -25.44 -10.63 1.90
C ALA A 99 -25.19 -10.95 3.39
N GLY A 100 -23.95 -10.84 3.89
CA GLY A 100 -23.58 -11.16 5.26
C GLY A 100 -23.69 -12.65 5.64
N VAL A 101 -23.75 -13.55 4.66
CA VAL A 101 -23.98 -15.00 4.89
C VAL A 101 -22.71 -15.84 4.77
N LEU A 102 -21.56 -15.22 4.47
CA LEU A 102 -20.35 -15.97 4.14
C LEU A 102 -19.80 -16.79 5.31
N ALA A 103 -19.82 -16.24 6.53
CA ALA A 103 -19.31 -16.94 7.71
C ALA A 103 -20.20 -18.15 8.05
N GLU A 104 -21.52 -17.97 8.07
CA GLU A 104 -22.49 -19.04 8.28
C GLU A 104 -22.33 -20.13 7.25
N ALA A 105 -22.22 -19.75 5.97
CA ALA A 105 -22.07 -20.70 4.88
C ALA A 105 -20.84 -21.60 5.06
N VAL A 106 -19.72 -21.04 5.56
CA VAL A 106 -18.51 -21.83 5.87
C VAL A 106 -18.73 -22.76 7.06
N LEU A 107 -19.30 -22.25 8.17
CA LEU A 107 -19.51 -23.02 9.40
C LEU A 107 -20.60 -24.09 9.24
N GLU A 108 -21.63 -23.86 8.43
CA GLU A 108 -22.66 -24.85 8.14
C GLU A 108 -22.20 -25.94 7.16
N ALA A 109 -21.24 -25.61 6.28
CA ALA A 109 -20.66 -26.58 5.37
C ALA A 109 -19.79 -27.62 6.10
N ASP A 110 -19.14 -27.21 7.16
CA ASP A 110 -18.34 -28.05 8.04
C ASP A 110 -18.32 -27.45 9.44
N GLU A 111 -19.02 -28.10 10.36
CA GLU A 111 -19.07 -27.69 11.78
C GLU A 111 -17.67 -27.69 12.45
N HIS A 112 -16.70 -28.30 11.80
CA HIS A 112 -15.30 -28.39 12.24
C HIS A 112 -14.37 -27.57 11.34
N ALA A 113 -14.92 -26.60 10.58
CA ALA A 113 -14.11 -25.72 9.74
C ALA A 113 -12.95 -25.12 10.53
N ALA A 114 -11.73 -25.41 10.12
CA ALA A 114 -10.51 -25.01 10.81
C ALA A 114 -9.74 -23.89 10.11
N LEU A 115 -9.88 -23.80 8.78
CA LEU A 115 -9.22 -22.79 7.96
C LEU A 115 -10.07 -22.36 6.78
N MET A 116 -10.25 -21.06 6.60
CA MET A 116 -10.75 -20.46 5.36
C MET A 116 -9.59 -19.82 4.59
N VAL A 117 -9.38 -20.25 3.35
CA VAL A 117 -8.39 -19.67 2.44
C VAL A 117 -9.11 -18.87 1.36
N VAL A 118 -8.85 -17.57 1.30
CA VAL A 118 -9.37 -16.69 0.24
C VAL A 118 -8.24 -16.31 -0.70
N THR A 119 -8.27 -16.83 -1.92
CA THR A 119 -7.29 -16.48 -2.95
C THR A 119 -7.78 -15.30 -3.79
N ASP A 120 -6.85 -14.45 -4.26
CA ASP A 120 -7.15 -13.32 -5.13
C ASP A 120 -8.25 -12.41 -4.58
N LEU A 121 -8.15 -12.06 -3.28
CA LEU A 121 -9.06 -11.10 -2.65
C LEU A 121 -8.95 -9.76 -3.40
N PRO A 122 -10.08 -9.23 -3.95
CA PRO A 122 -10.09 -7.98 -4.68
C PRO A 122 -9.94 -6.79 -3.72
N LEU A 123 -9.87 -5.57 -4.26
CA LEU A 123 -10.06 -4.36 -3.46
C LEU A 123 -11.46 -4.41 -2.87
N LEU A 124 -11.55 -4.31 -1.57
CA LEU A 124 -12.81 -4.16 -0.88
C LEU A 124 -13.11 -2.67 -0.69
N THR A 125 -14.31 -2.25 -1.05
CA THR A 125 -14.86 -0.94 -0.63
C THR A 125 -15.01 -0.93 0.89
N ASP A 126 -15.16 0.26 1.49
CA ASP A 126 -15.24 0.39 2.96
C ASP A 126 -16.31 -0.53 3.55
N ASP A 127 -17.54 -0.53 3.01
CA ASP A 127 -18.64 -1.39 3.47
C ASP A 127 -18.30 -2.90 3.37
N ARG A 128 -17.65 -3.31 2.27
CA ARG A 128 -17.22 -4.71 2.07
C ARG A 128 -16.05 -5.09 2.94
N ALA A 129 -15.19 -4.15 3.27
CA ALA A 129 -14.08 -4.38 4.17
C ALA A 129 -14.58 -4.57 5.60
N GLU A 130 -15.57 -3.79 6.03
CA GLU A 130 -16.29 -3.99 7.30
C GLU A 130 -16.97 -5.36 7.34
N ALA A 131 -17.74 -5.69 6.30
CA ALA A 131 -18.38 -7.00 6.20
C ALA A 131 -17.38 -8.16 6.21
N PHE A 132 -16.22 -8.00 5.56
CA PHE A 132 -15.18 -9.03 5.61
C PHE A 132 -14.50 -9.11 6.98
N ALA A 133 -14.33 -7.99 7.68
CA ALA A 133 -13.83 -7.97 9.05
C ALA A 133 -14.78 -8.73 10.00
N GLU A 134 -16.09 -8.52 9.88
CA GLU A 134 -17.10 -9.27 10.64
C GLU A 134 -17.02 -10.78 10.35
N VAL A 135 -16.84 -11.17 9.08
CA VAL A 135 -16.64 -12.58 8.71
C VAL A 135 -15.41 -13.16 9.41
N VAL A 136 -14.29 -12.42 9.41
CA VAL A 136 -13.04 -12.87 10.07
C VAL A 136 -13.26 -13.03 11.58
N GLU A 137 -13.91 -12.09 12.24
CA GLU A 137 -14.20 -12.16 13.68
C GLU A 137 -15.11 -13.36 14.02
N ARG A 138 -16.20 -13.54 13.29
CA ARG A 138 -17.12 -14.67 13.50
C ARG A 138 -16.46 -16.02 13.29
N LEU A 139 -15.60 -16.14 12.29
CA LEU A 139 -14.81 -17.37 12.06
C LEU A 139 -13.78 -17.58 13.17
N ALA A 140 -13.13 -16.52 13.65
CA ALA A 140 -12.19 -16.60 14.76
C ALA A 140 -12.88 -17.06 16.06
N ASP A 141 -14.08 -16.58 16.36
CA ASP A 141 -14.90 -17.01 17.50
C ASP A 141 -15.25 -18.51 17.41
N ALA A 142 -15.38 -19.02 16.20
CA ALA A 142 -15.60 -20.46 15.93
C ALA A 142 -14.29 -21.28 15.84
N ASN A 143 -13.12 -20.68 16.17
CA ASN A 143 -11.79 -21.27 16.01
C ASN A 143 -11.42 -21.63 14.56
N CYS A 144 -12.03 -20.99 13.58
CA CYS A 144 -11.65 -21.11 12.17
C CYS A 144 -10.70 -19.98 11.79
N GLU A 145 -9.50 -20.35 11.41
CA GLU A 145 -8.47 -19.38 10.98
C GLU A 145 -8.76 -18.85 9.58
N VAL A 146 -8.31 -17.64 9.27
CA VAL A 146 -8.48 -17.03 7.94
C VAL A 146 -7.14 -16.62 7.35
N ILE A 147 -6.87 -17.08 6.14
CA ILE A 147 -5.75 -16.61 5.33
C ILE A 147 -6.27 -16.05 4.01
N ALA A 148 -5.92 -14.82 3.68
CA ALA A 148 -6.30 -14.18 2.42
C ALA A 148 -5.05 -13.80 1.62
N THR A 149 -5.11 -13.96 0.31
CA THR A 149 -4.06 -13.53 -0.61
C THR A 149 -4.58 -12.42 -1.50
N THR A 150 -3.81 -11.36 -1.69
CA THR A 150 -4.19 -10.24 -2.54
C THR A 150 -2.96 -9.70 -3.28
N THR A 151 -3.20 -9.03 -4.39
CA THR A 151 -2.16 -8.23 -5.06
C THR A 151 -2.12 -6.80 -4.53
N ARG A 152 -3.05 -6.41 -3.64
CA ARG A 152 -3.31 -5.04 -3.24
C ARG A 152 -3.21 -4.87 -1.72
N ALA A 153 -2.57 -3.79 -1.31
CA ALA A 153 -2.42 -3.43 0.09
C ALA A 153 -3.53 -2.51 0.63
N ASP A 154 -4.56 -2.26 -0.17
CA ASP A 154 -5.52 -1.16 0.03
C ASP A 154 -6.77 -1.57 0.82
N ALA A 155 -6.89 -2.82 1.26
CA ALA A 155 -7.92 -3.12 2.25
C ALA A 155 -7.72 -2.14 3.43
N PRO A 156 -8.75 -1.49 3.96
CA PRO A 156 -8.63 -0.67 5.14
C PRO A 156 -8.15 -1.55 6.29
N MET A 157 -6.84 -1.69 6.37
CA MET A 157 -6.14 -2.64 7.25
C MET A 157 -6.43 -2.37 8.72
N GLU A 158 -6.89 -1.15 9.03
CA GLU A 158 -7.25 -0.70 10.37
C GLU A 158 -8.52 -1.38 10.89
N LEU A 159 -9.41 -1.82 10.00
CA LEU A 159 -10.63 -2.53 10.37
C LEU A 159 -10.37 -3.96 10.89
N PHE A 160 -9.24 -4.55 10.52
CA PHE A 160 -8.88 -5.89 10.98
C PHE A 160 -8.06 -5.79 12.28
N GLY A 161 -8.60 -6.13 13.42
CA GLY A 161 -8.00 -6.05 14.74
C GLY A 161 -6.63 -6.76 14.80
N ARG A 162 -6.61 -8.05 15.09
CA ARG A 162 -5.38 -8.87 15.09
C ARG A 162 -5.09 -9.37 13.68
N ARG A 163 -3.93 -9.06 13.14
CA ARG A 163 -3.52 -9.44 11.79
C ARG A 163 -2.03 -9.74 11.66
N VAL A 164 -1.72 -10.70 10.82
CA VAL A 164 -0.35 -10.97 10.35
C VAL A 164 -0.30 -10.61 8.86
N VAL A 165 0.57 -9.68 8.48
CA VAL A 165 0.73 -9.26 7.08
C VAL A 165 2.10 -9.71 6.58
N ILE A 166 2.11 -10.45 5.46
CA ILE A 166 3.32 -10.79 4.72
C ILE A 166 3.33 -9.99 3.43
N GLY A 167 4.27 -9.06 3.32
CA GLY A 167 4.43 -8.20 2.15
C GLY A 167 5.28 -8.81 1.03
N ALA A 168 5.30 -8.13 -0.11
CA ALA A 168 6.08 -8.55 -1.28
C ALA A 168 7.58 -8.72 -0.97
N ALA A 169 8.15 -7.85 -0.13
CA ALA A 169 9.56 -7.94 0.25
C ALA A 169 9.88 -9.20 1.06
N GLU A 170 8.96 -9.62 1.95
CA GLU A 170 9.09 -10.86 2.72
C GLU A 170 8.87 -12.10 1.84
N MET A 171 8.01 -11.98 0.80
CA MET A 171 7.74 -13.03 -0.18
C MET A 171 8.93 -13.33 -1.11
N LEU A 172 9.94 -12.47 -1.16
CA LEU A 172 11.18 -12.79 -1.89
C LEU A 172 11.86 -14.01 -1.25
N VAL A 173 12.25 -14.95 -2.11
CA VAL A 173 12.96 -16.16 -1.66
C VAL A 173 14.28 -15.74 -1.02
N ALA A 174 14.48 -16.08 0.24
CA ALA A 174 15.73 -15.84 0.94
C ALA A 174 16.75 -16.96 0.62
N ARG A 175 18.02 -16.72 0.97
CA ARG A 175 19.06 -17.71 0.74
C ARG A 175 18.77 -18.99 1.52
N GLU A 176 18.27 -18.84 2.73
CA GLU A 176 17.89 -19.93 3.61
C GLU A 176 16.77 -20.81 3.03
N ASP A 177 15.86 -20.22 2.26
CA ASP A 177 14.79 -20.95 1.56
C ASP A 177 15.34 -21.86 0.42
N LEU A 178 16.60 -21.68 0.03
CA LEU A 178 17.24 -22.42 -1.10
C LEU A 178 18.29 -23.44 -0.63
N GLU A 179 18.81 -23.32 0.57
CA GLU A 179 19.87 -24.19 1.10
C GLU A 179 19.36 -25.55 1.56
N GLU A 180 18.05 -25.74 1.69
CA GLU A 180 17.42 -27.00 2.10
C GLU A 180 17.15 -27.99 0.93
N GLU A 181 17.66 -27.77 -0.28
CA GLU A 181 17.50 -28.75 -1.37
C GLU A 181 18.42 -29.96 -1.12
N PRO A 182 17.85 -31.17 -1.05
CA PRO A 182 18.68 -32.37 -0.98
C PRO A 182 19.55 -32.47 -2.24
N GLU A 183 20.85 -32.67 -2.03
CA GLU A 183 21.81 -32.94 -3.10
C GLU A 183 21.28 -34.10 -3.98
N GLY A 184 21.04 -33.84 -5.26
CA GLY A 184 20.68 -34.88 -6.23
C GLY A 184 19.49 -34.59 -7.13
N VAL A 185 18.76 -33.47 -7.01
CA VAL A 185 17.67 -33.13 -7.92
C VAL A 185 18.21 -32.42 -9.15
N THR A 186 18.49 -33.17 -10.22
CA THR A 186 19.02 -32.66 -11.49
C THR A 186 17.94 -32.02 -12.40
N ASP A 187 16.68 -32.06 -12.02
CA ASP A 187 15.59 -31.49 -12.82
C ASP A 187 15.42 -30.00 -12.53
N ARG A 188 16.25 -29.19 -13.19
CA ARG A 188 16.18 -27.72 -13.15
C ARG A 188 14.93 -27.25 -13.87
N ARG A 189 13.79 -27.30 -13.20
CA ARG A 189 12.62 -26.53 -13.64
C ARG A 189 12.99 -25.04 -13.65
N PRO A 190 12.48 -24.26 -14.61
CA PRO A 190 12.73 -22.83 -14.60
C PRO A 190 12.28 -22.26 -13.26
N LEU A 191 13.18 -21.56 -12.58
CA LEU A 191 12.92 -20.88 -11.33
C LEU A 191 11.63 -20.04 -11.49
N GLY A 192 10.73 -20.12 -10.53
CA GLY A 192 9.58 -19.25 -10.45
C GLY A 192 10.02 -17.78 -10.43
N LEU A 193 9.09 -16.86 -10.66
CA LEU A 193 9.43 -15.45 -10.74
C LEU A 193 10.05 -14.93 -9.44
N ALA A 194 9.47 -15.29 -8.27
CA ALA A 194 10.00 -14.90 -6.98
C ALA A 194 11.44 -15.42 -6.76
N GLU A 195 11.73 -16.63 -7.24
CA GLU A 195 13.07 -17.22 -7.20
C GLU A 195 14.05 -16.52 -8.12
N ARG A 196 13.63 -16.13 -9.35
CA ARG A 196 14.46 -15.32 -10.24
C ARG A 196 14.77 -13.94 -9.65
N ILE A 197 13.78 -13.31 -9.02
CA ILE A 197 13.96 -12.05 -8.32
C ILE A 197 14.92 -12.21 -7.14
N ALA A 198 14.79 -13.29 -6.36
CA ALA A 198 15.70 -13.58 -5.26
C ALA A 198 17.13 -13.88 -5.74
N ALA A 199 17.30 -14.62 -6.84
CA ALA A 199 18.61 -14.88 -7.44
C ALA A 199 19.31 -13.59 -7.89
N LEU A 200 18.55 -12.59 -8.38
CA LEU A 200 19.09 -11.25 -8.65
C LEU A 200 19.51 -10.53 -7.35
N ARG A 201 18.81 -10.77 -6.25
CA ARG A 201 19.12 -10.18 -4.94
C ARG A 201 20.37 -10.80 -4.28
N TRP A 202 20.72 -12.04 -4.56
CA TRP A 202 21.93 -12.67 -4.03
C TRP A 202 23.23 -11.99 -4.42
N GLY A 203 23.20 -11.23 -5.50
CA GLY A 203 24.29 -10.34 -5.87
C GLY A 203 24.31 -9.00 -5.13
N SER A 204 23.70 -8.89 -3.94
CA SER A 204 23.51 -7.64 -3.17
C SER A 204 22.47 -6.67 -3.77
N ALA A 205 21.58 -7.15 -4.64
CA ALA A 205 20.55 -6.30 -5.23
C ALA A 205 19.49 -5.89 -4.18
N THR A 206 19.26 -4.60 -4.05
CA THR A 206 18.16 -4.04 -3.23
C THR A 206 16.82 -4.09 -4.00
N PRO A 207 15.66 -3.92 -3.36
CA PRO A 207 14.38 -3.81 -4.05
C PRO A 207 14.40 -2.81 -5.22
N ILE A 208 15.06 -1.67 -5.06
CA ILE A 208 15.21 -0.69 -6.15
C ILE A 208 16.03 -1.22 -7.33
N GLN A 209 17.07 -2.02 -7.09
CA GLN A 209 17.86 -2.63 -8.15
C GLN A 209 17.08 -3.69 -8.92
N LEU A 210 16.12 -4.36 -8.27
CA LEU A 210 15.18 -5.27 -8.94
C LEU A 210 14.25 -4.50 -9.89
N VAL A 211 13.71 -3.36 -9.44
CA VAL A 211 12.90 -2.47 -10.29
C VAL A 211 13.74 -1.96 -11.46
N LEU A 212 14.96 -1.48 -11.22
CA LEU A 212 15.89 -1.02 -12.27
C LEU A 212 16.27 -2.14 -13.24
N GLY A 213 16.50 -3.35 -12.74
CA GLY A 213 16.82 -4.51 -13.57
C GLY A 213 15.65 -4.95 -14.44
N ALA A 214 14.43 -4.95 -13.89
CA ALA A 214 13.21 -5.27 -14.63
C ALA A 214 12.93 -4.22 -15.72
N SER A 215 13.15 -2.94 -15.44
CA SER A 215 12.93 -1.86 -16.39
C SER A 215 13.93 -1.88 -17.57
N ARG A 216 15.15 -2.34 -17.35
CA ARG A 216 16.14 -2.48 -18.42
C ARG A 216 15.84 -3.60 -19.42
N ALA A 217 15.01 -4.55 -19.06
CA ALA A 217 14.69 -5.74 -19.87
C ALA A 217 13.66 -5.46 -20.97
N GLY A 218 13.83 -4.38 -21.74
CA GLY A 218 13.02 -4.11 -22.93
C GLY A 218 11.81 -3.20 -22.74
N CYS A 219 11.76 -2.42 -21.66
CA CYS A 219 10.78 -1.35 -21.49
C CYS A 219 11.09 -0.16 -22.37
N THR A 220 10.08 0.45 -22.96
CA THR A 220 10.19 1.79 -23.56
C THR A 220 10.38 2.84 -22.46
N PRO A 221 10.86 4.04 -22.76
CA PRO A 221 11.02 5.11 -21.76
C PRO A 221 9.70 5.43 -21.03
N GLU A 222 8.57 5.40 -21.71
CA GLU A 222 7.25 5.61 -21.12
C GLU A 222 6.84 4.49 -20.18
N GLU A 223 7.05 3.23 -20.57
CA GLU A 223 6.81 2.07 -19.71
C GLU A 223 7.69 2.11 -18.47
N GLU A 224 8.97 2.49 -18.63
CA GLU A 224 9.88 2.62 -17.52
C GLU A 224 9.49 3.77 -16.58
N LEU A 225 9.09 4.93 -17.11
CA LEU A 225 8.62 6.05 -16.29
C LEU A 225 7.33 5.68 -15.54
N ALA A 226 6.39 4.97 -16.19
CA ALA A 226 5.19 4.43 -15.54
C ALA A 226 5.54 3.47 -14.40
N LEU A 227 6.49 2.56 -14.61
CA LEU A 227 6.97 1.64 -13.57
C LEU A 227 7.57 2.38 -12.35
N TRP A 228 8.35 3.45 -12.61
CA TRP A 228 8.87 4.31 -11.56
C TRP A 228 7.75 5.04 -10.80
N ALA A 229 6.77 5.58 -11.52
CA ALA A 229 5.61 6.23 -10.91
C ALA A 229 4.84 5.24 -10.01
N MET A 230 4.53 4.05 -10.52
CA MET A 230 3.87 3.00 -9.76
C MET A 230 4.68 2.60 -8.51
N THR A 231 6.02 2.53 -8.61
CA THR A 231 6.89 2.22 -7.48
C THR A 231 6.90 3.33 -6.43
N VAL A 232 6.92 4.59 -6.84
CA VAL A 232 6.86 5.77 -5.94
C VAL A 232 5.49 5.86 -5.27
N LEU A 233 4.41 5.64 -6.01
CA LEU A 233 3.06 5.62 -5.50
C LEU A 233 2.76 4.39 -4.64
N GLY A 234 3.37 3.24 -4.96
CA GLY A 234 3.16 1.95 -4.30
C GLY A 234 1.86 1.28 -4.68
N ARG A 235 0.80 2.04 -4.86
CA ARG A 235 -0.54 1.62 -5.28
C ARG A 235 -1.23 2.76 -6.02
N GLY A 236 -2.25 2.45 -6.79
CA GLY A 236 -3.03 3.47 -7.50
C GLY A 236 -3.87 2.92 -8.64
N THR A 237 -4.23 3.81 -9.53
CA THR A 237 -5.06 3.50 -10.70
C THR A 237 -4.37 3.89 -12.00
N ILE A 238 -4.95 3.52 -13.13
CA ILE A 238 -4.48 3.97 -14.44
C ILE A 238 -4.49 5.50 -14.57
N ASP A 239 -5.39 6.19 -13.84
CA ASP A 239 -5.47 7.66 -13.87
C ASP A 239 -4.21 8.33 -13.34
N ASP A 240 -3.49 7.67 -12.44
CA ASP A 240 -2.20 8.17 -11.97
C ASP A 240 -1.14 8.12 -13.07
N VAL A 241 -1.18 7.08 -13.87
CA VAL A 241 -0.30 6.93 -15.03
C VAL A 241 -0.74 7.87 -16.17
N ARG A 242 -2.07 8.06 -16.34
CA ARG A 242 -2.63 9.03 -17.28
C ARG A 242 -2.24 10.47 -16.95
N ALA A 243 -2.23 10.84 -15.69
CA ALA A 243 -1.76 12.14 -15.23
C ALA A 243 -0.29 12.41 -15.59
N LEU A 244 0.54 11.37 -15.57
CA LEU A 244 1.96 11.46 -15.86
C LEU A 244 2.26 11.41 -17.38
N LEU A 245 1.61 10.52 -18.14
CA LEU A 245 1.98 10.23 -19.52
C LEU A 245 0.95 10.75 -20.56
N GLY A 246 -0.24 11.16 -20.12
CA GLY A 246 -1.40 11.37 -20.97
C GLY A 246 -2.07 10.05 -21.40
N ALA A 247 -3.35 10.09 -21.71
CA ALA A 247 -4.22 8.92 -21.88
C ALA A 247 -3.61 7.83 -22.80
N ARG A 248 -3.28 8.17 -24.04
CA ARG A 248 -2.82 7.20 -25.06
C ARG A 248 -1.52 6.48 -24.69
N ARG A 249 -0.54 7.21 -24.12
CA ARG A 249 0.75 6.61 -23.70
C ARG A 249 0.60 5.78 -22.43
N ALA A 250 -0.27 6.25 -21.53
CA ALA A 250 -0.56 5.55 -20.29
C ALA A 250 -1.20 4.17 -20.54
N GLU A 251 -2.21 4.09 -21.39
CA GLU A 251 -2.87 2.81 -21.75
C GLU A 251 -1.88 1.82 -22.35
N LYS A 252 -1.06 2.28 -23.31
CA LYS A 252 -0.04 1.43 -23.90
C LYS A 252 0.99 0.93 -22.88
N ALA A 253 1.46 1.80 -21.98
CA ALA A 253 2.40 1.44 -20.93
C ALA A 253 1.75 0.49 -19.91
N TRP A 254 0.49 0.72 -19.58
CA TRP A 254 -0.30 -0.11 -18.67
C TRP A 254 -0.43 -1.54 -19.17
N ASP A 255 -0.89 -1.73 -20.41
CA ASP A 255 -1.03 -3.05 -21.03
C ASP A 255 0.30 -3.79 -21.13
N ALA A 256 1.36 -3.09 -21.49
CA ALA A 256 2.69 -3.65 -21.58
C ALA A 256 3.25 -4.09 -20.23
N LEU A 257 3.05 -3.28 -19.18
CA LEU A 257 3.48 -3.61 -17.83
C LEU A 257 2.63 -4.73 -17.22
N ALA A 258 1.31 -4.74 -17.45
CA ALA A 258 0.43 -5.81 -17.03
C ALA A 258 0.86 -7.18 -17.60
N ALA A 259 1.25 -7.19 -18.87
CA ALA A 259 1.66 -8.42 -19.55
C ALA A 259 3.08 -8.91 -19.15
N ARG A 260 3.98 -8.01 -18.80
CA ARG A 260 5.42 -8.33 -18.73
C ARG A 260 6.08 -8.05 -17.38
N CYS A 261 5.54 -7.13 -16.58
CA CYS A 261 6.21 -6.70 -15.37
C CYS A 261 5.70 -7.41 -14.12
N PRO A 262 6.49 -8.33 -13.56
CA PRO A 262 6.08 -9.09 -12.39
C PRO A 262 6.12 -8.31 -11.08
N LEU A 263 6.75 -7.13 -11.08
CA LEU A 263 6.90 -6.29 -9.88
C LEU A 263 5.68 -5.41 -9.64
N VAL A 264 4.74 -5.39 -10.60
CA VAL A 264 3.49 -4.65 -10.50
C VAL A 264 2.32 -5.58 -10.72
N GLY A 265 1.45 -5.70 -9.71
CA GLY A 265 0.17 -6.37 -9.84
C GLY A 265 -0.83 -5.41 -10.45
N ILE A 266 -1.26 -5.66 -11.68
CA ILE A 266 -2.31 -4.90 -12.35
C ILE A 266 -3.57 -5.78 -12.37
N SER A 267 -4.67 -5.28 -11.79
CA SER A 267 -5.95 -5.98 -11.80
C SER A 267 -6.66 -5.74 -13.12
N ALA A 268 -6.86 -6.81 -13.88
CA ALA A 268 -7.69 -6.75 -15.08
C ALA A 268 -9.14 -6.40 -14.69
N GLY A 269 -9.69 -5.33 -15.25
CA GLY A 269 -11.05 -4.89 -15.03
C GLY A 269 -11.25 -3.80 -13.96
N GLU A 270 -10.29 -3.55 -13.10
CA GLU A 270 -10.40 -2.50 -12.06
C GLU A 270 -9.48 -1.30 -12.31
N GLU A 271 -8.71 -1.32 -13.39
CA GLU A 271 -7.79 -0.24 -13.76
C GLU A 271 -6.83 0.20 -12.64
N SER A 272 -6.46 -0.72 -11.74
CA SER A 272 -5.69 -0.41 -10.55
C SER A 272 -4.44 -1.27 -10.43
N PHE A 273 -3.44 -0.79 -9.67
CA PHE A 273 -2.17 -1.47 -9.48
C PHE A 273 -1.69 -1.48 -8.03
N ALA A 274 -0.87 -2.49 -7.72
CA ALA A 274 0.01 -2.52 -6.55
C ALA A 274 1.44 -2.84 -7.01
N ALA A 275 2.40 -2.03 -6.63
CA ALA A 275 3.80 -2.20 -6.99
C ALA A 275 4.64 -2.76 -5.84
N LEU A 276 5.80 -3.32 -6.15
CA LEU A 276 6.79 -3.68 -5.15
C LEU A 276 7.15 -2.43 -4.31
N SER A 277 6.99 -2.56 -2.98
CA SER A 277 7.33 -1.46 -2.07
C SER A 277 8.82 -1.20 -2.07
N VAL A 278 9.21 0.02 -2.43
CA VAL A 278 10.58 0.53 -2.38
C VAL A 278 10.58 1.80 -1.54
N SER A 279 11.54 1.94 -0.64
CA SER A 279 11.65 3.17 0.13
C SER A 279 12.04 4.35 -0.75
N LEU A 280 11.47 5.53 -0.49
CA LEU A 280 11.83 6.75 -1.22
C LEU A 280 13.33 7.09 -1.05
N GLY A 281 13.95 6.68 0.06
CA GLY A 281 15.39 6.80 0.28
C GLY A 281 16.21 5.99 -0.72
N GLU A 282 15.83 4.72 -0.96
CA GLU A 282 16.50 3.89 -1.99
C GLU A 282 16.30 4.46 -3.40
N VAL A 283 15.10 4.97 -3.71
CA VAL A 283 14.83 5.66 -4.99
C VAL A 283 15.75 6.88 -5.14
N ARG A 284 15.93 7.67 -4.07
CA ARG A 284 16.87 8.79 -4.07
C ARG A 284 18.30 8.35 -4.37
N ASP A 285 18.77 7.33 -3.69
CA ASP A 285 20.18 6.97 -3.70
C ASP A 285 20.59 6.26 -5.00
N HIS A 286 19.70 5.46 -5.57
CA HIS A 286 20.02 4.61 -6.71
C HIS A 286 19.27 4.98 -8.01
N GLY A 287 18.16 5.70 -7.91
CA GLY A 287 17.27 5.96 -9.05
C GLY A 287 17.23 7.38 -9.58
N ARG A 288 17.75 8.35 -8.82
CA ARG A 288 17.59 9.79 -9.14
C ARG A 288 18.08 10.19 -10.53
N ALA A 289 19.24 9.70 -10.96
CA ALA A 289 19.81 10.03 -12.28
C ALA A 289 18.97 9.40 -13.42
N ARG A 290 18.51 8.17 -13.22
CA ARG A 290 17.68 7.48 -14.21
C ARG A 290 16.33 8.16 -14.36
N LEU A 291 15.70 8.53 -13.25
CA LEU A 291 14.42 9.24 -13.24
C LEU A 291 14.53 10.61 -13.94
N GLN A 292 15.66 11.32 -13.80
CA GLN A 292 15.93 12.56 -14.55
C GLN A 292 15.92 12.30 -16.06
N ALA A 293 16.70 11.30 -16.52
CA ALA A 293 16.80 10.98 -17.94
C ALA A 293 15.45 10.52 -18.53
N LEU A 294 14.67 9.73 -17.78
CA LEU A 294 13.35 9.27 -18.22
C LEU A 294 12.36 10.43 -18.33
N ALA A 295 12.30 11.29 -17.32
CA ALA A 295 11.43 12.45 -17.34
C ALA A 295 11.70 13.34 -18.57
N GLU A 296 12.98 13.66 -18.84
CA GLU A 296 13.37 14.44 -20.01
C GLU A 296 13.00 13.74 -21.33
N THR A 297 13.21 12.43 -21.43
CA THR A 297 12.84 11.65 -22.63
C THR A 297 11.34 11.61 -22.86
N CYS A 298 10.54 11.60 -21.78
CA CYS A 298 9.08 11.59 -21.84
C CYS A 298 8.47 12.99 -22.03
N GLY A 299 9.29 14.05 -22.09
CA GLY A 299 8.85 15.41 -22.42
C GLY A 299 8.67 16.34 -21.22
N PHE A 300 9.12 15.95 -20.04
CA PHE A 300 9.17 16.83 -18.88
C PHE A 300 10.44 17.70 -18.91
N ALA A 301 10.40 18.89 -18.34
CA ALA A 301 11.58 19.73 -18.18
C ALA A 301 12.64 19.14 -17.23
N GLY A 302 12.27 18.13 -16.47
CA GLY A 302 13.12 17.36 -15.59
C GLY A 302 12.30 16.52 -14.60
N ARG A 303 13.01 15.78 -13.75
CA ARG A 303 12.35 14.90 -12.75
C ARG A 303 11.45 15.66 -11.77
N GLU A 304 11.76 16.96 -11.53
CA GLU A 304 10.98 17.79 -10.60
C GLU A 304 9.52 17.90 -11.03
N GLU A 305 9.29 18.16 -12.32
CA GLU A 305 7.95 18.28 -12.89
C GLU A 305 7.18 16.94 -12.79
N ALA A 306 7.84 15.85 -13.13
CA ALA A 306 7.24 14.51 -12.96
C ALA A 306 6.92 14.21 -11.49
N MET A 307 7.78 14.62 -10.55
CA MET A 307 7.54 14.42 -9.12
C MET A 307 6.44 15.33 -8.58
N GLU A 308 6.29 16.55 -9.08
CA GLU A 308 5.17 17.44 -8.75
C GLU A 308 3.84 16.76 -9.10
N VAL A 309 3.72 16.16 -10.28
CA VAL A 309 2.51 15.39 -10.68
C VAL A 309 2.23 14.23 -9.72
N LEU A 310 3.26 13.44 -9.38
CA LEU A 310 3.06 12.30 -8.45
C LEU A 310 2.72 12.76 -7.02
N ALA A 311 3.34 13.84 -6.56
CA ALA A 311 3.04 14.42 -5.25
C ALA A 311 1.59 14.95 -5.19
N GLU A 312 1.09 15.58 -6.26
CA GLU A 312 -0.31 16.00 -6.36
C GLU A 312 -1.26 14.80 -6.25
N ARG A 313 -0.97 13.70 -6.96
CA ARG A 313 -1.77 12.46 -6.86
C ARG A 313 -1.78 11.87 -5.45
N LEU A 314 -0.65 11.90 -4.74
CA LEU A 314 -0.57 11.47 -3.34
C LEU A 314 -1.36 12.40 -2.41
N MET A 315 -1.31 13.74 -2.66
CA MET A 315 -2.11 14.71 -1.91
C MET A 315 -3.62 14.48 -2.08
N GLU A 316 -4.08 14.25 -3.31
CA GLU A 316 -5.48 13.93 -3.62
C GLU A 316 -6.00 12.68 -2.91
N ARG A 317 -5.11 11.75 -2.57
CA ARG A 317 -5.43 10.53 -1.82
C ARG A 317 -5.32 10.70 -0.30
N GLY A 318 -4.97 11.89 0.18
CA GLY A 318 -4.70 12.13 1.59
C GLY A 318 -3.35 11.59 2.08
N GLU A 319 -2.49 11.07 1.21
CA GLU A 319 -1.15 10.57 1.55
C GLU A 319 -0.12 11.74 1.65
N CYS A 320 -0.48 12.79 2.40
CA CYS A 320 0.24 14.06 2.42
C CYS A 320 1.70 13.91 2.87
N GLY A 321 1.97 13.12 3.92
CA GLY A 321 3.35 12.89 4.39
C GLY A 321 4.22 12.24 3.31
N ARG A 322 3.68 11.29 2.56
CA ARG A 322 4.38 10.63 1.45
C ARG A 322 4.62 11.57 0.28
N ALA A 323 3.68 12.45 -0.04
CA ALA A 323 3.82 13.48 -1.06
C ALA A 323 4.98 14.44 -0.73
N VAL A 324 5.02 14.95 0.50
CA VAL A 324 6.10 15.83 0.97
C VAL A 324 7.45 15.10 0.96
N SER A 325 7.50 13.86 1.44
CA SER A 325 8.71 13.04 1.44
C SER A 325 9.22 12.77 0.03
N ALA A 326 8.33 12.50 -0.94
CA ALA A 326 8.71 12.34 -2.35
C ALA A 326 9.36 13.61 -2.89
N MET A 327 8.79 14.78 -2.63
CA MET A 327 9.37 16.07 -3.02
C MET A 327 10.73 16.31 -2.35
N THR A 328 10.84 16.04 -1.04
CA THR A 328 12.08 16.23 -0.27
C THR A 328 13.24 15.38 -0.83
N LEU A 329 12.96 14.12 -1.12
CA LEU A 329 14.00 13.14 -1.48
C LEU A 329 14.30 13.11 -2.99
N LEU A 330 13.32 13.31 -3.83
CA LEU A 330 13.42 13.08 -5.27
C LEU A 330 13.55 14.37 -6.10
N ALA A 331 12.91 15.47 -5.68
CA ALA A 331 13.06 16.74 -6.37
C ALA A 331 14.38 17.46 -6.02
N ARG A 332 14.75 18.47 -6.80
CA ARG A 332 15.89 19.34 -6.49
C ARG A 332 15.46 20.42 -5.48
N ARG A 333 16.39 20.86 -4.65
CA ARG A 333 16.15 21.88 -3.60
C ARG A 333 15.49 23.15 -4.12
N ARG A 334 15.74 23.55 -5.36
CA ARG A 334 15.12 24.74 -5.96
C ARG A 334 13.61 24.61 -6.12
N ALA A 335 13.06 23.39 -6.25
CA ALA A 335 11.64 23.12 -6.37
C ALA A 335 10.93 23.13 -5.02
N HIS A 336 11.63 22.82 -3.92
CA HIS A 336 11.06 22.66 -2.59
C HIS A 336 10.28 23.89 -2.12
N GLY A 337 10.89 25.09 -2.27
CA GLY A 337 10.27 26.35 -1.85
C GLY A 337 9.00 26.70 -2.64
N ARG A 338 9.01 26.46 -3.94
CA ARG A 338 7.84 26.67 -4.81
C ARG A 338 6.73 25.71 -4.44
N TRP A 339 7.06 24.43 -4.26
CA TRP A 339 6.09 23.41 -3.90
C TRP A 339 5.47 23.66 -2.51
N LEU A 340 6.30 24.00 -1.49
CA LEU A 340 5.81 24.39 -0.17
C LEU A 340 4.86 25.57 -0.24
N ALA A 341 5.16 26.58 -1.05
CA ALA A 341 4.29 27.74 -1.21
C ALA A 341 2.91 27.39 -1.79
N ALA A 342 2.87 26.42 -2.69
CA ALA A 342 1.63 25.99 -3.33
C ALA A 342 0.85 24.97 -2.49
N ASN A 343 1.55 24.00 -1.87
CA ASN A 343 0.92 22.80 -1.32
C ASN A 343 1.14 22.63 0.20
N GLY A 344 2.02 23.42 0.80
CA GLY A 344 2.47 23.20 2.18
C GLY A 344 1.36 23.29 3.21
N TRP A 345 0.40 24.21 3.07
CA TRP A 345 -0.76 24.30 3.96
C TRP A 345 -1.66 23.08 3.84
N ALA A 346 -1.94 22.62 2.63
CA ALA A 346 -2.74 21.42 2.42
C ALA A 346 -2.06 20.19 3.01
N ALA A 347 -0.74 20.06 2.83
CA ALA A 347 0.05 19.00 3.41
C ALA A 347 0.03 19.04 4.95
N LEU A 348 0.16 20.23 5.54
CA LEU A 348 0.13 20.43 6.98
C LEU A 348 -1.23 20.02 7.58
N TRP A 349 -2.33 20.47 6.96
CA TRP A 349 -3.68 20.07 7.38
C TRP A 349 -3.98 18.60 7.17
N GLY A 350 -3.29 17.95 6.21
CA GLY A 350 -3.29 16.51 6.02
C GLY A 350 -2.37 15.74 6.98
N GLY A 351 -1.86 16.40 8.04
CA GLY A 351 -1.08 15.74 9.09
C GLY A 351 0.43 15.57 8.81
N ALA A 352 0.97 16.18 7.76
CA ALA A 352 2.38 16.05 7.35
C ALA A 352 3.32 17.08 8.01
N ALA A 353 3.11 17.41 9.28
CA ALA A 353 3.90 18.46 9.97
C ALA A 353 5.40 18.15 10.05
N VAL A 354 5.76 16.89 10.23
CA VAL A 354 7.17 16.45 10.30
C VAL A 354 7.83 16.65 8.95
N GLU A 355 7.24 16.12 7.90
CA GLU A 355 7.77 16.15 6.55
C GLU A 355 7.82 17.56 5.98
N VAL A 356 6.84 18.41 6.32
CA VAL A 356 6.83 19.85 5.95
C VAL A 356 8.04 20.58 6.56
N CYS A 357 8.38 20.31 7.83
CA CYS A 357 9.59 20.85 8.44
C CYS A 357 10.86 20.35 7.74
N GLU A 358 10.94 19.06 7.43
CA GLU A 358 12.09 18.47 6.73
C GLU A 358 12.28 19.06 5.33
N LEU A 359 11.18 19.22 4.59
CA LEU A 359 11.20 19.84 3.26
C LEU A 359 11.67 21.31 3.36
N TYR A 360 11.21 22.07 4.36
CA TYR A 360 11.67 23.41 4.62
C TYR A 360 13.17 23.46 4.92
N ASP A 361 13.66 22.60 5.81
CA ASP A 361 15.09 22.53 6.17
C ASP A 361 15.98 22.13 4.97
N SER A 362 15.45 21.36 4.04
CA SER A 362 16.14 20.97 2.81
C SER A 362 16.14 22.05 1.73
N ALA A 363 15.24 23.02 1.81
CA ALA A 363 15.13 24.11 0.84
C ALA A 363 16.25 25.15 0.96
N THR A 364 16.39 26.01 -0.02
CA THR A 364 17.41 27.06 -0.04
C THR A 364 17.02 28.16 0.95
N ARG A 365 17.69 28.22 2.08
CA ARG A 365 17.36 29.08 3.23
C ARG A 365 17.18 30.57 2.89
N THR A 366 17.98 31.13 2.00
CA THR A 366 17.93 32.56 1.68
C THR A 366 16.62 33.02 1.02
N GLN A 367 15.99 32.16 0.21
CA GLN A 367 14.72 32.49 -0.45
C GLN A 367 13.51 32.25 0.44
N MET A 368 13.61 31.33 1.38
CA MET A 368 12.49 30.90 2.24
C MET A 368 12.34 31.77 3.50
N ALA A 369 13.47 32.19 4.08
CA ALA A 369 13.47 32.96 5.33
C ALA A 369 12.77 34.33 5.22
N ALA A 370 12.72 34.90 4.01
CA ALA A 370 12.06 36.20 3.76
C ALA A 370 10.54 36.08 3.47
N ARG A 371 9.99 34.88 3.38
CA ARG A 371 8.59 34.65 3.04
C ARG A 371 7.73 34.50 4.28
N ALA A 372 6.90 35.52 4.55
CA ALA A 372 6.01 35.55 5.69
C ALA A 372 5.01 34.37 5.70
N ASP A 373 4.42 34.04 4.56
CA ASP A 373 3.47 32.95 4.38
C ASP A 373 4.06 31.57 4.73
N ILE A 374 5.29 31.32 4.32
CA ILE A 374 6.00 30.11 4.67
C ILE A 374 6.39 30.08 6.14
N ASN A 375 6.87 31.20 6.70
CA ASN A 375 7.20 31.27 8.11
C ASN A 375 5.95 31.00 8.99
N ALA A 376 4.78 31.54 8.64
CA ALA A 376 3.53 31.25 9.35
C ALA A 376 3.18 29.75 9.30
N MET A 377 3.28 29.13 8.13
CA MET A 377 3.04 27.69 7.94
C MET A 377 4.01 26.85 8.77
N ILE A 378 5.30 27.18 8.76
CA ILE A 378 6.32 26.45 9.53
C ILE A 378 6.13 26.65 11.03
N ALA A 379 5.65 27.82 11.47
CA ALA A 379 5.26 28.03 12.86
C ALA A 379 4.18 27.00 13.29
N TRP A 380 3.15 26.82 12.48
CA TRP A 380 2.13 25.80 12.72
C TRP A 380 2.67 24.38 12.71
N ALA A 381 3.56 24.05 11.78
CA ALA A 381 4.18 22.73 11.72
C ALA A 381 4.96 22.42 13.00
N TRP A 382 5.73 23.39 13.52
CA TRP A 382 6.44 23.23 14.79
C TRP A 382 5.51 23.22 16.00
N ALA A 383 4.40 23.98 15.98
CA ALA A 383 3.39 23.93 17.03
C ALA A 383 2.75 22.55 17.13
N GLN A 384 2.35 21.95 16.03
CA GLN A 384 1.82 20.57 15.97
C GLN A 384 2.83 19.52 16.46
N ARG A 385 4.12 19.75 16.26
CA ARG A 385 5.20 18.90 16.78
C ARG A 385 5.51 19.12 18.26
N GLY A 386 4.89 20.10 18.89
CA GLY A 386 5.12 20.48 20.30
C GLY A 386 6.40 21.28 20.56
N ASP A 387 7.16 21.68 19.53
CA ASP A 387 8.34 22.55 19.69
C ASP A 387 7.94 24.02 19.75
N ARG A 388 7.59 24.44 20.96
CA ARG A 388 7.10 25.82 21.25
C ARG A 388 8.11 26.87 20.86
N ALA A 389 9.40 26.63 21.11
CA ALA A 389 10.45 27.63 20.87
C ALA A 389 10.61 27.92 19.37
N ARG A 390 10.64 26.89 18.55
CA ARG A 390 10.70 27.06 17.10
C ARG A 390 9.40 27.62 16.54
N ALA A 391 8.25 27.18 17.02
CA ALA A 391 6.96 27.71 16.60
C ALA A 391 6.89 29.22 16.83
N ASP A 392 7.23 29.72 18.04
CA ASP A 392 7.28 31.14 18.33
C ASP A 392 8.29 31.88 17.46
N GLN A 393 9.49 31.36 17.30
CA GLN A 393 10.53 31.95 16.42
C GLN A 393 10.04 32.22 15.01
N PHE A 394 9.37 31.23 14.40
CA PHE A 394 8.85 31.34 13.04
C PHE A 394 7.62 32.24 12.97
N ALA A 395 6.75 32.21 13.97
CA ALA A 395 5.62 33.10 14.08
C ALA A 395 6.09 34.58 14.14
N GLN A 396 7.07 34.88 14.98
CA GLN A 396 7.62 36.24 15.08
C GLN A 396 8.25 36.71 13.77
N ARG A 397 8.98 35.84 13.05
CA ARG A 397 9.53 36.16 11.72
C ARG A 397 8.43 36.52 10.72
N SER A 398 7.29 35.84 10.78
CA SER A 398 6.15 36.14 9.93
C SER A 398 5.48 37.47 10.30
N LEU A 399 5.26 37.70 11.58
CA LEU A 399 4.59 38.93 12.11
C LEU A 399 5.35 40.21 11.82
N VAL A 400 6.69 40.18 11.87
CA VAL A 400 7.53 41.37 11.60
C VAL A 400 7.82 41.61 10.13
N SER A 401 7.31 40.78 9.23
CA SER A 401 7.58 40.90 7.80
C SER A 401 6.70 41.98 7.16
N GLU A 402 7.31 42.95 6.49
CA GLU A 402 6.61 44.01 5.73
C GLU A 402 5.71 43.49 4.59
N ARG A 403 5.87 42.21 4.20
CA ARG A 403 5.11 41.55 3.10
C ARG A 403 4.01 40.64 3.61
N SER A 404 3.66 40.74 4.88
CA SER A 404 2.60 39.92 5.46
C SER A 404 1.21 40.39 4.99
N THR A 405 0.38 39.45 4.59
CA THR A 405 -1.05 39.70 4.35
C THR A 405 -1.84 39.50 5.66
N PRO A 406 -3.07 40.04 5.79
CA PRO A 406 -3.90 39.78 6.96
C PRO A 406 -4.07 38.29 7.28
N ARG A 407 -4.25 37.46 6.28
CA ARG A 407 -4.31 35.99 6.44
C ARG A 407 -3.03 35.37 6.99
N THR A 408 -1.88 35.86 6.50
CA THR A 408 -0.56 35.40 6.97
C THR A 408 -0.31 35.83 8.41
N VAL A 409 -0.63 37.07 8.76
CA VAL A 409 -0.53 37.62 10.13
C VAL A 409 -1.46 36.83 11.07
N LEU A 410 -2.71 36.61 10.67
CA LEU A 410 -3.67 35.80 11.43
C LEU A 410 -3.13 34.41 11.71
N SER A 411 -2.62 33.71 10.68
CA SER A 411 -2.07 32.37 10.83
C SER A 411 -0.86 32.32 11.76
N ALA A 412 0.04 33.32 11.68
CA ALA A 412 1.19 33.42 12.54
C ALA A 412 0.80 33.74 13.97
N ALA A 413 -0.16 34.70 14.17
CA ALA A 413 -0.66 35.06 15.48
C ALA A 413 -1.36 33.88 16.18
N LEU A 414 -2.15 33.11 15.47
CA LEU A 414 -2.78 31.89 15.99
C LEU A 414 -1.73 30.82 16.37
N ALA A 415 -0.69 30.64 15.58
CA ALA A 415 0.39 29.70 15.91
C ALA A 415 1.14 30.17 17.20
N ALA A 416 1.45 31.46 17.30
CA ALA A 416 2.06 32.05 18.50
C ALA A 416 1.15 31.94 19.72
N TRP A 417 -0.15 32.16 19.56
CA TRP A 417 -1.17 31.98 20.60
C TRP A 417 -1.23 30.57 21.14
N GLU A 418 -1.22 29.55 20.23
CA GLU A 418 -1.29 28.15 20.61
C GLU A 418 -0.14 27.73 21.52
N VAL A 419 1.08 28.15 21.18
CA VAL A 419 2.29 27.74 21.92
C VAL A 419 2.67 28.72 23.05
N GLY A 420 2.08 29.91 23.06
CA GLY A 420 2.45 31.03 23.93
C GLY A 420 2.03 30.87 25.39
N ASN A 421 2.71 31.66 26.25
CA ASN A 421 2.29 31.90 27.64
C ASN A 421 1.10 32.86 27.70
N ALA A 422 0.56 33.11 28.90
CA ALA A 422 -0.60 33.98 29.10
C ALA A 422 -0.40 35.40 28.55
N ALA A 423 0.81 35.96 28.62
CA ALA A 423 1.10 37.30 28.09
C ALA A 423 1.12 37.30 26.56
N THR A 424 1.78 36.32 25.95
CA THR A 424 1.79 36.13 24.50
C THR A 424 0.38 35.92 23.95
N ARG A 425 -0.44 35.11 24.60
CA ARG A 425 -1.83 34.87 24.20
C ARG A 425 -2.64 36.13 24.16
N ARG A 426 -2.58 36.97 25.22
CA ARG A 426 -3.28 38.27 25.25
C ARG A 426 -2.86 39.20 24.12
N ALA A 427 -1.54 39.31 23.87
CA ALA A 427 -1.04 40.14 22.78
C ALA A 427 -1.51 39.66 21.42
N MET A 428 -1.60 38.33 21.22
CA MET A 428 -2.07 37.74 19.96
C MET A 428 -3.58 37.84 19.79
N GLU A 429 -4.38 37.87 20.87
CA GLU A 429 -5.84 38.08 20.81
C GLU A 429 -6.20 39.40 20.13
N GLU A 430 -5.50 40.46 20.46
CA GLU A 430 -5.71 41.79 19.82
C GLU A 430 -5.33 41.74 18.32
N THR A 431 -4.20 41.10 18.00
CA THR A 431 -3.76 40.93 16.61
C THR A 431 -4.75 40.09 15.79
N VAL A 432 -5.24 38.98 16.37
CA VAL A 432 -6.25 38.12 15.74
C VAL A 432 -7.55 38.88 15.49
N ALA A 433 -8.03 39.64 16.49
CA ALA A 433 -9.25 40.44 16.35
C ALA A 433 -9.12 41.48 15.24
N SER A 434 -7.98 42.21 15.18
CA SER A 434 -7.72 43.18 14.11
C SER A 434 -7.71 42.53 12.73
N CYS A 435 -7.01 41.40 12.56
CA CYS A 435 -6.96 40.69 11.27
C CYS A 435 -8.33 40.14 10.83
N LEU A 436 -9.15 39.67 11.77
CA LEU A 436 -10.51 39.19 11.45
C LEU A 436 -11.38 40.36 10.99
N ALA A 437 -11.32 41.50 11.64
CA ALA A 437 -12.05 42.70 11.24
C ALA A 437 -11.65 43.19 9.83
N GLU A 438 -10.37 43.10 9.48
CA GLU A 438 -9.88 43.44 8.13
C GLU A 438 -10.38 42.43 7.05
N LEU A 439 -10.45 41.14 7.40
CA LEU A 439 -10.89 40.09 6.49
C LEU A 439 -12.42 40.08 6.28
N ASP A 440 -13.19 40.47 7.31
CA ASP A 440 -14.65 40.56 7.21
C ASP A 440 -15.10 41.85 6.47
N GLY A 441 -14.24 42.84 6.39
CA GLY A 441 -14.50 44.12 5.67
C GLY A 441 -14.05 44.10 4.19
N ALA A 442 -13.39 43.04 3.74
CA ALA A 442 -12.87 42.86 2.38
C ALA A 442 -13.73 41.90 1.55
#